data_e7ed15bb401a508ca2851a75257c242b
#
_entry.id   e7ed15bb401a508ca2851a75257c242b
#
_cell.length_a   1.000
_cell.length_b   1.000
_cell.length_c   1.000
_cell.angle_alpha   90.00
_cell.angle_beta   90.00
_cell.angle_gamma   90.00
#
_symmetry.space_group_name_H-M   'P 1'
#
loop_
_entity.id
_entity.type
_entity.pdbx_description
1 polymer ?
#
loop_
_entity_poly.entity_id
_entity_poly.type
_entity_poly.pdbx_seq_one_letter_code
_entity_poly.pdbx_strand_id
1 'polypeptide(L)'
;MKYNFDKQISRRGTDSYKWDSAESENVLPMWVADMDFRTAPAIVDALRRRVEHGIFGYTRVPDSYYEAVTGWFARRHGWTIDREWIIYTSGVVPAISAVIKALTVPGDKVLVQTPVYNCFFSSIRNNGCEMVSSPLVFASNTFTIDYEDLERKTADPKVKVMLLCNPHNPAGRVWKREELVRIGEICIRHDVTVVSDEIHCELVFPEYRYTPFASISENFRHHSVVCISPSKAFNIAGLQIANIICADANRRAKIDRAINDNEVCDVNPFGVIATQVAYNEGEEWLNQLIKYLQANFLYMQEFCREHLPEFPITVLEGTYLVWMDCHRLGIHSQELEQRLVNEAGLWLNAGTMYGTEGKGFMRWNIACPRTTPVSYTHLRAHETSAHL
;
A
#
# COMPACT_ATOMS: atom_id res chain seq x y z
N MET A 1 19.26 11.25 14.71
CA MET A 1 17.97 10.54 14.84
C MET A 1 17.99 9.68 16.11
N LYS A 2 16.86 9.54 16.80
CA LYS A 2 16.73 8.68 18.00
C LYS A 2 16.74 7.20 17.65
N TYR A 3 16.24 6.86 16.44
CA TYR A 3 16.15 5.49 15.94
C TYR A 3 17.21 5.25 14.87
N ASN A 4 17.83 4.07 14.91
CA ASN A 4 18.88 3.69 13.95
C ASN A 4 18.31 2.78 12.87
N PHE A 5 18.01 3.36 11.70
CA PHE A 5 17.54 2.66 10.52
C PHE A 5 18.70 2.10 9.65
N ASP A 6 19.96 2.43 9.94
CA ASP A 6 21.12 1.85 9.25
C ASP A 6 21.52 0.47 9.84
N LYS A 7 20.90 0.07 10.95
CA LYS A 7 21.19 -1.24 11.56
C LYS A 7 20.70 -2.36 10.65
N GLN A 8 21.63 -3.12 10.12
CA GLN A 8 21.32 -4.34 9.36
C GLN A 8 20.79 -5.42 10.29
N ILE A 9 19.72 -6.08 9.87
CA ILE A 9 19.09 -7.18 10.60
C ILE A 9 18.86 -8.28 9.58
N SER A 10 19.51 -9.44 9.79
CA SER A 10 19.27 -10.59 8.93
C SER A 10 17.82 -11.06 9.06
N ARG A 11 17.18 -11.28 7.92
CA ARG A 11 15.84 -11.85 7.84
C ARG A 11 15.86 -13.24 7.20
N ARG A 12 17.04 -13.73 6.81
CA ARG A 12 17.19 -15.09 6.29
C ARG A 12 17.05 -16.11 7.41
N GLY A 13 16.40 -17.22 7.11
CA GLY A 13 16.13 -18.27 8.09
C GLY A 13 15.09 -17.89 9.15
N THR A 14 14.20 -16.93 8.81
CA THR A 14 13.10 -16.48 9.68
C THR A 14 11.73 -16.71 9.06
N ASP A 15 11.64 -17.52 8.01
CA ASP A 15 10.45 -17.74 7.19
C ASP A 15 9.95 -16.44 6.53
N SER A 16 10.86 -15.50 6.28
CA SER A 16 10.54 -14.23 5.62
C SER A 16 10.13 -14.46 4.17
N TYR A 17 8.87 -14.15 3.83
CA TYR A 17 8.38 -14.25 2.46
C TYR A 17 9.24 -13.46 1.45
N LYS A 18 9.81 -12.31 1.88
CA LYS A 18 10.70 -11.50 1.05
C LYS A 18 12.07 -12.14 0.86
N TRP A 19 12.69 -12.61 1.97
CA TRP A 19 14.09 -13.01 1.98
C TRP A 19 14.30 -14.51 1.73
N ASP A 20 13.40 -15.36 2.24
CA ASP A 20 13.55 -16.81 2.16
C ASP A 20 12.85 -17.44 0.94
N SER A 21 12.15 -16.61 0.11
CA SER A 21 11.62 -17.05 -1.19
C SER A 21 12.67 -17.07 -2.30
N ALA A 22 13.83 -16.44 -2.12
CA ALA A 22 14.92 -16.49 -3.09
C ALA A 22 15.65 -17.83 -3.00
N GLU A 23 15.84 -18.51 -4.14
CA GLU A 23 16.55 -19.80 -4.22
C GLU A 23 18.04 -19.68 -3.85
N SER A 24 18.63 -18.51 -4.03
CA SER A 24 20.04 -18.24 -3.72
C SER A 24 20.18 -17.15 -2.65
N GLU A 25 21.10 -17.38 -1.72
CA GLU A 25 21.47 -16.39 -0.69
C GLU A 25 22.11 -15.13 -1.27
N ASN A 26 22.63 -15.21 -2.50
CA ASN A 26 23.27 -14.08 -3.20
C ASN A 26 22.24 -13.10 -3.80
N VAL A 27 20.94 -13.44 -3.78
CA VAL A 27 19.90 -12.56 -4.31
C VAL A 27 19.47 -11.55 -3.25
N LEU A 28 19.57 -10.27 -3.57
CA LEU A 28 19.01 -9.16 -2.77
C LEU A 28 17.53 -8.94 -3.14
N PRO A 29 16.59 -9.23 -2.23
CA PRO A 29 15.19 -9.05 -2.51
C PRO A 29 14.74 -7.60 -2.21
N MET A 30 14.33 -6.88 -3.25
CA MET A 30 13.74 -5.54 -3.17
C MET A 30 12.33 -5.50 -3.80
N TRP A 31 11.60 -6.60 -3.76
CA TRP A 31 10.33 -6.79 -4.45
C TRP A 31 9.10 -6.70 -3.53
N VAL A 32 9.11 -7.30 -2.35
CA VAL A 32 7.96 -7.28 -1.42
C VAL A 32 7.84 -5.93 -0.73
N ALA A 33 6.62 -5.43 -0.61
CA ALA A 33 6.30 -4.20 0.09
C ALA A 33 6.22 -4.39 1.62
N ASP A 34 7.32 -4.80 2.23
CA ASP A 34 7.60 -4.75 3.66
C ASP A 34 8.99 -4.09 3.89
N MET A 35 9.34 -3.81 5.13
CA MET A 35 10.58 -3.10 5.45
C MET A 35 11.62 -4.03 6.09
N ASP A 36 12.90 -3.71 5.91
CA ASP A 36 14.01 -4.39 6.57
C ASP A 36 14.43 -3.68 7.87
N PHE A 37 13.53 -2.90 8.46
CA PHE A 37 13.68 -2.24 9.75
C PHE A 37 12.88 -2.95 10.84
N ARG A 38 13.37 -2.92 12.07
CA ARG A 38 12.51 -3.24 13.21
C ARG A 38 11.38 -2.23 13.30
N THR A 39 10.20 -2.71 13.68
CA THR A 39 9.09 -1.82 14.07
C THR A 39 9.46 -0.96 15.28
N ALA A 40 8.61 0.00 15.61
CA ALA A 40 8.81 0.88 16.76
C ALA A 40 9.06 0.07 18.06
N PRO A 41 10.07 0.43 18.87
CA PRO A 41 10.40 -0.31 20.10
C PRO A 41 9.23 -0.50 21.05
N ALA A 42 8.36 0.51 21.18
CA ALA A 42 7.16 0.43 22.01
C ALA A 42 6.23 -0.73 21.60
N ILE A 43 6.09 -0.99 20.28
CA ILE A 43 5.30 -2.12 19.76
C ILE A 43 5.95 -3.44 20.19
N VAL A 44 7.27 -3.58 20.02
CA VAL A 44 8.00 -4.79 20.42
C VAL A 44 7.83 -5.08 21.91
N ASP A 45 7.94 -4.05 22.75
CA ASP A 45 7.81 -4.19 24.20
C ASP A 45 6.38 -4.56 24.63
N ALA A 46 5.37 -4.01 23.97
CA ALA A 46 3.97 -4.37 24.23
C ALA A 46 3.66 -5.82 23.84
N LEU A 47 4.16 -6.26 22.69
CA LEU A 47 4.02 -7.64 22.24
C LEU A 47 4.75 -8.61 23.19
N ARG A 48 5.96 -8.26 23.68
CA ARG A 48 6.69 -9.07 24.66
C ARG A 48 5.88 -9.27 25.93
N ARG A 49 5.31 -8.19 26.49
CA ARG A 49 4.44 -8.30 27.68
C ARG A 49 3.24 -9.23 27.45
N ARG A 50 2.66 -9.19 26.22
CA ARG A 50 1.54 -10.08 25.89
C ARG A 50 1.97 -11.54 25.77
N VAL A 51 3.16 -11.81 25.23
CA VAL A 51 3.74 -13.15 25.17
C VAL A 51 4.03 -13.68 26.58
N GLU A 52 4.60 -12.86 27.45
CA GLU A 52 4.91 -13.20 28.84
C GLU A 52 3.65 -13.57 29.66
N HIS A 53 2.49 -13.00 29.33
CA HIS A 53 1.21 -13.39 29.94
C HIS A 53 0.85 -14.86 29.65
N GLY A 54 1.20 -15.40 28.46
CA GLY A 54 1.16 -16.81 28.11
C GLY A 54 -0.22 -17.42 27.85
N ILE A 55 -1.34 -16.65 27.92
CA ILE A 55 -2.68 -17.15 27.62
C ILE A 55 -3.20 -16.49 26.35
N PHE A 56 -3.40 -17.27 25.29
CA PHE A 56 -3.79 -16.81 23.95
C PHE A 56 -5.23 -17.24 23.58
N GLY A 57 -6.15 -17.01 24.51
CA GLY A 57 -7.57 -17.29 24.29
C GLY A 57 -8.25 -16.26 23.39
N TYR A 58 -9.54 -16.45 23.14
CA TYR A 58 -10.33 -15.52 22.34
C TYR A 58 -10.19 -14.07 22.85
N THR A 59 -10.03 -13.15 21.92
CA THR A 59 -9.81 -11.73 22.20
C THR A 59 -10.94 -10.89 21.60
N ARG A 60 -11.36 -9.87 22.34
CA ARG A 60 -12.26 -8.83 21.83
C ARG A 60 -11.46 -7.58 21.46
N VAL A 61 -11.98 -6.76 20.56
CA VAL A 61 -11.46 -5.42 20.31
C VAL A 61 -11.93 -4.49 21.43
N PRO A 62 -11.02 -3.94 22.27
CA PRO A 62 -11.40 -3.07 23.38
C PRO A 62 -11.70 -1.65 22.89
N ASP A 63 -12.38 -0.85 23.73
CA ASP A 63 -12.70 0.55 23.44
C ASP A 63 -11.45 1.38 23.16
N SER A 64 -10.37 1.14 23.92
CA SER A 64 -9.08 1.80 23.72
C SER A 64 -8.45 1.60 22.33
N TYR A 65 -8.82 0.53 21.63
CA TYR A 65 -8.41 0.33 20.24
C TYR A 65 -9.08 1.37 19.32
N TYR A 66 -10.38 1.54 19.46
CA TYR A 66 -11.13 2.52 18.65
C TYR A 66 -10.70 3.94 18.98
N GLU A 67 -10.45 4.22 20.25
CA GLU A 67 -9.90 5.51 20.70
C GLU A 67 -8.54 5.79 20.08
N ALA A 68 -7.66 4.79 20.01
CA ALA A 68 -6.35 4.92 19.36
C ALA A 68 -6.50 5.23 17.86
N VAL A 69 -7.38 4.52 17.16
CA VAL A 69 -7.63 4.73 15.72
C VAL A 69 -8.22 6.12 15.47
N THR A 70 -9.31 6.46 16.13
CA THR A 70 -10.01 7.74 15.94
C THR A 70 -9.14 8.92 16.36
N GLY A 71 -8.44 8.80 17.48
CA GLY A 71 -7.52 9.81 18.01
C GLY A 71 -6.32 10.06 17.08
N TRP A 72 -5.78 9.01 16.46
CA TRP A 72 -4.71 9.12 15.48
C TRP A 72 -5.14 9.93 14.25
N PHE A 73 -6.26 9.55 13.62
CA PHE A 73 -6.73 10.22 12.41
C PHE A 73 -7.19 11.65 12.68
N ALA A 74 -7.82 11.91 13.83
CA ALA A 74 -8.18 13.27 14.24
C ALA A 74 -6.92 14.17 14.41
N ARG A 75 -5.91 13.67 15.13
CA ARG A 75 -4.69 14.42 15.44
C ARG A 75 -3.80 14.63 14.22
N ARG A 76 -3.60 13.57 13.42
CA ARG A 76 -2.62 13.57 12.35
C ARG A 76 -3.17 14.05 11.01
N HIS A 77 -4.44 13.77 10.73
CA HIS A 77 -5.07 14.04 9.44
C HIS A 77 -6.26 14.99 9.53
N GLY A 78 -6.65 15.44 10.72
CA GLY A 78 -7.80 16.30 10.92
C GLY A 78 -9.13 15.63 10.54
N TRP A 79 -9.17 14.30 10.54
CA TRP A 79 -10.37 13.54 10.20
C TRP A 79 -11.02 12.93 11.44
N THR A 80 -12.21 13.42 11.76
CA THR A 80 -13.03 12.85 12.84
C THR A 80 -13.77 11.63 12.31
N ILE A 81 -13.50 10.49 12.90
CA ILE A 81 -14.11 9.19 12.59
C ILE A 81 -14.99 8.81 13.78
N ASP A 82 -16.27 8.54 13.53
CA ASP A 82 -17.13 7.97 14.57
C ASP A 82 -16.78 6.48 14.77
N ARG A 83 -16.70 6.07 16.02
CA ARG A 83 -16.37 4.68 16.37
C ARG A 83 -17.27 3.67 15.66
N GLU A 84 -18.55 3.96 15.53
CA GLU A 84 -19.53 3.08 14.90
C GLU A 84 -19.29 2.84 13.41
N TRP A 85 -18.48 3.67 12.76
CA TRP A 85 -18.13 3.48 11.34
C TRP A 85 -17.05 2.44 11.13
N ILE A 86 -16.37 2.02 12.20
CA ILE A 86 -15.18 1.17 12.13
C ILE A 86 -15.57 -0.30 12.27
N ILE A 87 -15.19 -1.10 11.27
CA ILE A 87 -15.24 -2.55 11.30
C ILE A 87 -13.78 -3.06 11.34
N TYR A 88 -13.45 -3.86 12.36
CA TYR A 88 -12.18 -4.57 12.45
C TYR A 88 -12.11 -5.69 11.41
N THR A 89 -10.90 -5.91 10.83
CA THR A 89 -10.62 -7.05 9.95
C THR A 89 -9.13 -7.41 9.98
N SER A 90 -8.79 -8.57 9.40
CA SER A 90 -7.44 -9.16 9.44
C SER A 90 -6.45 -8.53 8.46
N GLY A 91 -6.88 -7.65 7.56
CA GLY A 91 -5.99 -7.00 6.57
C GLY A 91 -6.76 -6.22 5.53
N VAL A 92 -6.08 -5.32 4.80
CA VAL A 92 -6.73 -4.47 3.78
C VAL A 92 -7.17 -5.29 2.56
N VAL A 93 -6.43 -6.31 2.15
CA VAL A 93 -6.85 -7.18 1.03
C VAL A 93 -8.12 -7.97 1.38
N PRO A 94 -8.22 -8.63 2.54
CA PRO A 94 -9.49 -9.20 3.02
C PRO A 94 -10.61 -8.16 3.14
N ALA A 95 -10.30 -6.94 3.61
CA ALA A 95 -11.26 -5.84 3.69
C ALA A 95 -11.86 -5.51 2.33
N ILE A 96 -11.01 -5.25 1.33
CA ILE A 96 -11.42 -4.93 -0.04
C ILE A 96 -12.27 -6.05 -0.62
N SER A 97 -11.87 -7.31 -0.44
CA SER A 97 -12.63 -8.47 -0.92
C SER A 97 -14.02 -8.54 -0.28
N ALA A 98 -14.12 -8.32 1.04
CA ALA A 98 -15.40 -8.28 1.75
C ALA A 98 -16.29 -7.12 1.29
N VAL A 99 -15.70 -5.94 1.04
CA VAL A 99 -16.45 -4.78 0.53
C VAL A 99 -16.97 -5.03 -0.89
N ILE A 100 -16.16 -5.59 -1.78
CA ILE A 100 -16.63 -5.98 -3.13
C ILE A 100 -17.80 -6.95 -3.01
N LYS A 101 -17.65 -8.03 -2.22
CA LYS A 101 -18.69 -9.03 -1.98
C LYS A 101 -20.00 -8.41 -1.45
N ALA A 102 -19.89 -7.42 -0.58
CA ALA A 102 -21.03 -6.76 0.03
C ALA A 102 -21.80 -5.82 -0.92
N LEU A 103 -21.09 -5.22 -1.89
CA LEU A 103 -21.60 -4.13 -2.72
C LEU A 103 -21.85 -4.52 -4.18
N THR A 104 -21.50 -5.74 -4.58
CA THR A 104 -21.62 -6.24 -5.96
C THR A 104 -22.27 -7.60 -6.00
N VAL A 105 -22.67 -8.00 -7.19
CA VAL A 105 -23.05 -9.38 -7.52
C VAL A 105 -22.16 -9.89 -8.66
N PRO A 106 -22.01 -11.24 -8.83
CA PRO A 106 -21.26 -11.78 -9.96
C PRO A 106 -21.75 -11.21 -11.30
N GLY A 107 -20.80 -10.74 -12.15
CA GLY A 107 -21.06 -10.06 -13.41
C GLY A 107 -21.15 -8.54 -13.32
N ASP A 108 -21.16 -7.95 -12.12
CA ASP A 108 -20.92 -6.52 -11.95
C ASP A 108 -19.46 -6.17 -12.26
N LYS A 109 -19.21 -4.88 -12.49
CA LYS A 109 -17.89 -4.36 -12.83
C LYS A 109 -17.31 -3.53 -11.70
N VAL A 110 -16.01 -3.69 -11.51
CA VAL A 110 -15.20 -2.91 -10.56
C VAL A 110 -14.13 -2.14 -11.32
N LEU A 111 -14.13 -0.82 -11.16
CA LEU A 111 -13.20 0.08 -11.85
C LEU A 111 -11.92 0.24 -11.05
N VAL A 112 -10.78 0.24 -11.74
CA VAL A 112 -9.43 0.47 -11.20
C VAL A 112 -8.66 1.44 -12.09
N GLN A 113 -7.59 2.05 -11.58
CA GLN A 113 -6.70 2.93 -12.34
C GLN A 113 -5.32 2.28 -12.47
N THR A 114 -5.12 1.52 -13.55
CA THR A 114 -3.84 0.84 -13.82
C THR A 114 -2.73 1.81 -14.28
N PRO A 115 -1.45 1.53 -13.95
CA PRO A 115 -0.97 0.40 -13.15
C PRO A 115 -1.37 0.56 -11.69
N VAL A 116 -1.82 -0.52 -11.05
CA VAL A 116 -2.31 -0.49 -9.66
C VAL A 116 -2.00 -1.79 -8.92
N TYR A 117 -2.10 -1.78 -7.62
CA TYR A 117 -1.84 -2.92 -6.75
C TYR A 117 -2.54 -4.20 -7.22
N ASN A 118 -1.76 -5.22 -7.50
CA ASN A 118 -2.21 -6.46 -8.15
C ASN A 118 -3.25 -7.26 -7.38
N CYS A 119 -3.31 -7.15 -6.04
CA CYS A 119 -4.35 -7.82 -5.27
C CYS A 119 -5.76 -7.25 -5.53
N PHE A 120 -5.89 -6.06 -6.13
CA PHE A 120 -7.18 -5.58 -6.60
C PHE A 120 -7.74 -6.53 -7.67
N PHE A 121 -6.91 -6.98 -8.59
CA PHE A 121 -7.31 -7.90 -9.67
C PHE A 121 -7.83 -9.23 -9.13
N SER A 122 -7.12 -9.81 -8.15
CA SER A 122 -7.56 -11.06 -7.52
C SER A 122 -8.81 -10.87 -6.69
N SER A 123 -8.93 -9.79 -5.93
CA SER A 123 -10.13 -9.48 -5.14
C SER A 123 -11.37 -9.31 -6.02
N ILE A 124 -11.23 -8.65 -7.17
CA ILE A 124 -12.32 -8.49 -8.15
C ILE A 124 -12.73 -9.85 -8.72
N ARG A 125 -11.76 -10.60 -9.26
CA ARG A 125 -12.01 -11.92 -9.87
C ARG A 125 -12.60 -12.92 -8.89
N ASN A 126 -12.10 -12.97 -7.66
CA ASN A 126 -12.55 -13.92 -6.65
C ASN A 126 -14.00 -13.68 -6.20
N ASN A 127 -14.53 -12.48 -6.42
CA ASN A 127 -15.93 -12.14 -6.17
C ASN A 127 -16.81 -12.25 -7.44
N GLY A 128 -16.29 -12.83 -8.53
CA GLY A 128 -17.03 -13.02 -9.78
C GLY A 128 -17.32 -11.74 -10.54
N CYS A 129 -16.61 -10.65 -10.24
CA CYS A 129 -16.75 -9.36 -10.90
C CYS A 129 -15.79 -9.22 -12.08
N GLU A 130 -16.14 -8.34 -13.01
CA GLU A 130 -15.28 -7.95 -14.13
C GLU A 130 -14.45 -6.71 -13.76
N MET A 131 -13.17 -6.72 -14.12
CA MET A 131 -12.32 -5.55 -13.96
C MET A 131 -12.51 -4.59 -15.14
N VAL A 132 -12.70 -3.31 -14.84
CA VAL A 132 -12.63 -2.21 -15.81
C VAL A 132 -11.45 -1.32 -15.45
N SER A 133 -10.52 -1.14 -16.37
CA SER A 133 -9.38 -0.23 -16.15
C SER A 133 -9.63 1.12 -16.77
N SER A 134 -9.39 2.19 -16.02
CA SER A 134 -9.18 3.56 -16.50
C SER A 134 -7.69 3.88 -16.34
N PRO A 135 -6.85 3.65 -17.36
CA PRO A 135 -5.42 3.76 -17.26
C PRO A 135 -4.96 5.15 -16.85
N LEU A 136 -3.99 5.21 -15.97
CA LEU A 136 -3.27 6.45 -15.69
C LEU A 136 -2.39 6.81 -16.89
N VAL A 137 -2.23 8.10 -17.13
CA VAL A 137 -1.41 8.64 -18.20
C VAL A 137 -0.01 8.93 -17.65
N PHE A 138 0.99 8.27 -18.21
CA PHE A 138 2.40 8.53 -17.87
C PHE A 138 2.95 9.66 -18.76
N ALA A 139 3.34 10.76 -18.14
CA ALA A 139 3.97 11.89 -18.80
C ALA A 139 4.86 12.66 -17.83
N SER A 140 5.95 13.25 -18.33
CA SER A 140 6.86 14.07 -17.51
C SER A 140 7.31 13.36 -16.21
N ASN A 141 7.59 12.07 -16.33
CA ASN A 141 8.07 11.21 -15.24
C ASN A 141 7.12 11.07 -14.05
N THR A 142 5.83 11.26 -14.28
CA THR A 142 4.76 11.08 -13.29
C THR A 142 3.49 10.52 -13.93
N PHE A 143 2.54 10.11 -13.11
CA PHE A 143 1.25 9.61 -13.56
C PHE A 143 0.13 10.62 -13.27
N THR A 144 -0.79 10.79 -14.20
CA THR A 144 -1.96 11.64 -14.08
C THR A 144 -3.23 10.87 -14.44
N ILE A 145 -4.37 11.42 -14.05
CA ILE A 145 -5.69 10.79 -14.26
C ILE A 145 -6.28 11.27 -15.58
N ASP A 146 -6.72 10.34 -16.44
CA ASP A 146 -7.58 10.62 -17.58
C ASP A 146 -9.04 10.68 -17.10
N TYR A 147 -9.51 11.89 -16.83
CA TYR A 147 -10.86 12.09 -16.31
C TYR A 147 -11.96 11.87 -17.35
N GLU A 148 -11.66 12.00 -18.63
CA GLU A 148 -12.65 11.73 -19.70
C GLU A 148 -12.87 10.22 -19.84
N ASP A 149 -11.79 9.44 -19.79
CA ASP A 149 -11.87 7.98 -19.76
C ASP A 149 -12.54 7.48 -18.49
N LEU A 150 -12.19 8.07 -17.34
CA LEU A 150 -12.81 7.75 -16.04
C LEU A 150 -14.33 7.98 -16.08
N GLU A 151 -14.79 9.16 -16.54
CA GLU A 151 -16.22 9.51 -16.67
C GLU A 151 -16.93 8.51 -17.57
N ARG A 152 -16.37 8.24 -18.76
CA ARG A 152 -16.97 7.33 -19.73
C ARG A 152 -17.14 5.92 -19.17
N LYS A 153 -16.16 5.41 -18.43
CA LYS A 153 -16.18 4.06 -17.86
C LYS A 153 -17.08 3.95 -16.65
N THR A 154 -17.11 4.99 -15.83
CA THR A 154 -17.98 5.07 -14.66
C THR A 154 -19.46 5.15 -15.05
N ALA A 155 -19.77 5.69 -16.24
CA ALA A 155 -21.14 5.76 -16.77
C ALA A 155 -21.74 4.40 -17.16
N ASP A 156 -20.96 3.32 -17.23
CA ASP A 156 -21.50 1.97 -17.44
C ASP A 156 -22.30 1.53 -16.19
N PRO A 157 -23.61 1.23 -16.33
CA PRO A 157 -24.46 0.89 -15.18
C PRO A 157 -24.06 -0.39 -14.45
N LYS A 158 -23.20 -1.22 -15.04
CA LYS A 158 -22.61 -2.39 -14.36
C LYS A 158 -21.46 -2.04 -13.45
N VAL A 159 -20.85 -0.87 -13.58
CA VAL A 159 -19.78 -0.41 -12.66
C VAL A 159 -20.43 0.01 -11.35
N LYS A 160 -20.16 -0.73 -10.28
CA LYS A 160 -20.74 -0.52 -8.94
C LYS A 160 -19.74 0.04 -7.96
N VAL A 161 -18.48 -0.29 -8.15
CA VAL A 161 -17.38 0.04 -7.24
C VAL A 161 -16.20 0.56 -8.04
N MET A 162 -15.55 1.60 -7.52
CA MET A 162 -14.21 2.01 -7.92
C MET A 162 -13.23 1.72 -6.79
N LEU A 163 -12.18 0.93 -7.04
CA LEU A 163 -11.07 0.77 -6.10
C LEU A 163 -10.04 1.87 -6.34
N LEU A 164 -9.90 2.75 -5.37
CA LEU A 164 -8.93 3.85 -5.37
C LEU A 164 -7.75 3.50 -4.47
N CYS A 165 -6.52 3.61 -4.97
CA CYS A 165 -5.31 3.48 -4.17
C CYS A 165 -4.81 4.90 -3.78
N ASN A 166 -4.82 5.24 -2.49
CA ASN A 166 -4.55 6.60 -2.01
C ASN A 166 -3.73 6.61 -0.70
N PRO A 167 -2.41 6.84 -0.71
CA PRO A 167 -1.50 7.04 -1.84
C PRO A 167 -1.39 5.84 -2.79
N HIS A 168 -0.98 6.11 -4.03
CA HIS A 168 -1.06 5.15 -5.13
C HIS A 168 0.20 4.28 -5.26
N ASN A 169 0.02 2.96 -5.18
CA ASN A 169 1.01 1.95 -5.48
C ASN A 169 0.65 1.28 -6.84
N PRO A 170 1.54 1.25 -7.84
CA PRO A 170 2.99 1.49 -7.78
C PRO A 170 3.44 2.90 -8.19
N ALA A 171 2.54 3.77 -8.64
CA ALA A 171 2.88 5.06 -9.23
C ALA A 171 3.55 6.06 -8.26
N GLY A 172 3.48 5.81 -6.95
CA GLY A 172 4.08 6.67 -5.93
C GLY A 172 3.41 8.03 -5.75
N ARG A 173 2.18 8.20 -6.31
CA ARG A 173 1.42 9.44 -6.23
C ARG A 173 0.70 9.59 -4.89
N VAL A 174 0.69 10.81 -4.39
CA VAL A 174 -0.21 11.29 -3.34
C VAL A 174 -1.24 12.21 -4.00
N TRP A 175 -2.44 11.71 -4.20
CA TRP A 175 -3.46 12.47 -4.93
C TRP A 175 -3.78 13.78 -4.21
N LYS A 176 -3.77 14.87 -4.96
CA LYS A 176 -4.18 16.19 -4.45
C LYS A 176 -5.67 16.17 -4.12
N ARG A 177 -6.08 17.02 -3.18
CA ARG A 177 -7.48 17.13 -2.79
C ARG A 177 -8.40 17.40 -3.99
N GLU A 178 -7.96 18.22 -4.93
CA GLU A 178 -8.72 18.57 -6.13
C GLU A 178 -8.88 17.36 -7.08
N GLU A 179 -7.84 16.51 -7.17
CA GLU A 179 -7.90 15.26 -7.95
C GLU A 179 -8.92 14.29 -7.33
N LEU A 180 -8.88 14.14 -6.00
CA LEU A 180 -9.82 13.30 -5.26
C LEU A 180 -11.26 13.81 -5.35
N VAL A 181 -11.46 15.14 -5.28
CA VAL A 181 -12.77 15.77 -5.46
C VAL A 181 -13.34 15.39 -6.82
N ARG A 182 -12.55 15.54 -7.87
CA ARG A 182 -13.01 15.24 -9.24
C ARG A 182 -13.33 13.77 -9.44
N ILE A 183 -12.52 12.85 -8.89
CA ILE A 183 -12.83 11.41 -8.89
C ILE A 183 -14.17 11.16 -8.20
N GLY A 184 -14.34 11.69 -7.00
CA GLY A 184 -15.53 11.43 -6.19
C GLY A 184 -16.80 12.00 -6.81
N GLU A 185 -16.75 13.21 -7.39
CA GLU A 185 -17.87 13.81 -8.09
C GLU A 185 -18.31 12.98 -9.31
N ILE A 186 -17.37 12.42 -10.07
CA ILE A 186 -17.64 11.50 -11.17
C ILE A 186 -18.35 10.24 -10.62
N CYS A 187 -17.78 9.59 -9.61
CA CYS A 187 -18.34 8.38 -9.04
C CYS A 187 -19.74 8.59 -8.44
N ILE A 188 -19.93 9.66 -7.69
CA ILE A 188 -21.23 10.01 -7.09
C ILE A 188 -22.30 10.25 -8.16
N ARG A 189 -21.96 10.93 -9.26
CA ARG A 189 -22.89 11.21 -10.36
C ARG A 189 -23.45 9.94 -10.99
N HIS A 190 -22.67 8.87 -11.00
CA HIS A 190 -23.02 7.58 -11.59
C HIS A 190 -23.39 6.51 -10.56
N ASP A 191 -23.58 6.87 -9.28
CA ASP A 191 -23.90 5.96 -8.18
C ASP A 191 -22.86 4.83 -8.01
N VAL A 192 -21.58 5.16 -8.21
CA VAL A 192 -20.45 4.25 -8.01
C VAL A 192 -19.82 4.52 -6.64
N THR A 193 -19.75 3.48 -5.79
CA THR A 193 -19.12 3.59 -4.48
C THR A 193 -17.60 3.57 -4.61
N VAL A 194 -16.93 4.57 -4.03
CA VAL A 194 -15.46 4.57 -3.96
C VAL A 194 -14.98 3.76 -2.75
N VAL A 195 -14.19 2.72 -3.01
CA VAL A 195 -13.46 1.97 -1.99
C VAL A 195 -12.02 2.43 -2.01
N SER A 196 -11.64 3.26 -1.04
CA SER A 196 -10.32 3.87 -0.96
C SER A 196 -9.40 3.00 -0.10
N ASP A 197 -8.40 2.40 -0.75
CA ASP A 197 -7.29 1.73 -0.07
C ASP A 197 -6.28 2.79 0.36
N GLU A 198 -6.27 3.09 1.66
CA GLU A 198 -5.43 4.11 2.26
C GLU A 198 -4.34 3.50 3.18
N ILE A 199 -3.92 2.27 2.90
CA ILE A 199 -2.91 1.56 3.69
C ILE A 199 -1.55 2.28 3.72
N HIS A 200 -1.27 3.12 2.72
CA HIS A 200 -0.04 3.93 2.61
C HIS A 200 -0.20 5.36 3.13
N CYS A 201 -1.33 5.73 3.73
CA CYS A 201 -1.67 7.11 4.11
C CYS A 201 -0.63 7.80 5.01
N GLU A 202 0.10 7.03 5.82
CA GLU A 202 1.13 7.54 6.73
C GLU A 202 2.50 7.73 6.07
N LEU A 203 2.71 7.12 4.91
CA LEU A 203 3.99 7.09 4.22
C LEU A 203 4.00 8.16 3.11
N VAL A 204 3.88 9.42 3.52
CA VAL A 204 3.84 10.59 2.64
C VAL A 204 5.02 11.50 2.96
N PHE A 205 5.76 11.92 1.93
CA PHE A 205 6.90 12.80 2.13
C PHE A 205 6.45 14.21 2.52
N PRO A 206 7.26 14.95 3.28
CA PRO A 206 6.84 16.21 3.93
C PRO A 206 6.33 17.32 2.99
N GLU A 207 6.73 17.28 1.71
CA GLU A 207 6.31 18.26 0.70
C GLU A 207 4.89 17.98 0.17
N TYR A 208 4.34 16.80 0.46
CA TYR A 208 3.03 16.33 -0.01
C TYR A 208 2.06 16.17 1.15
N ARG A 209 0.78 16.22 0.83
CA ARG A 209 -0.27 16.10 1.85
C ARG A 209 -1.29 15.03 1.46
N TYR A 210 -1.37 13.99 2.26
CA TYR A 210 -2.45 13.03 2.18
C TYR A 210 -3.78 13.67 2.62
N THR A 211 -4.84 13.34 1.88
CA THR A 211 -6.22 13.70 2.22
C THR A 211 -7.04 12.42 2.34
N PRO A 212 -7.61 12.10 3.51
CA PRO A 212 -8.54 10.99 3.64
C PRO A 212 -9.75 11.20 2.73
N PHE A 213 -10.08 10.25 1.87
CA PHE A 213 -11.12 10.43 0.85
C PHE A 213 -12.48 10.78 1.47
N ALA A 214 -12.88 10.06 2.53
CA ALA A 214 -14.15 10.29 3.21
C ALA A 214 -14.21 11.60 4.02
N SER A 215 -13.07 12.28 4.22
CA SER A 215 -13.01 13.56 4.95
C SER A 215 -13.36 14.77 4.09
N ILE A 216 -13.44 14.60 2.77
CA ILE A 216 -13.59 15.72 1.81
C ILE A 216 -14.91 16.44 1.99
N SER A 217 -16.01 15.70 2.15
CA SER A 217 -17.33 16.23 2.48
C SER A 217 -18.25 15.13 3.03
N GLU A 218 -19.41 15.52 3.53
CA GLU A 218 -20.43 14.58 3.98
C GLU A 218 -20.90 13.65 2.85
N ASN A 219 -21.06 14.18 1.65
CA ASN A 219 -21.46 13.39 0.49
C ASN A 219 -20.40 12.32 0.13
N PHE A 220 -19.12 12.68 0.16
CA PHE A 220 -18.00 11.73 -0.05
C PHE A 220 -18.00 10.63 1.04
N ARG A 221 -18.22 11.01 2.29
CA ARG A 221 -18.27 10.10 3.43
C ARG A 221 -19.35 9.04 3.26
N HIS A 222 -20.53 9.44 2.79
CA HIS A 222 -21.65 8.52 2.57
C HIS A 222 -21.53 7.68 1.29
N HIS A 223 -20.72 8.10 0.32
CA HIS A 223 -20.51 7.38 -0.96
C HIS A 223 -19.17 6.65 -1.02
N SER A 224 -18.50 6.48 0.11
CA SER A 224 -17.22 5.78 0.15
C SER A 224 -17.09 4.79 1.30
N VAL A 225 -16.12 3.90 1.12
CA VAL A 225 -15.59 3.00 2.15
C VAL A 225 -14.09 3.17 2.16
N VAL A 226 -13.50 3.40 3.32
CA VAL A 226 -12.05 3.59 3.46
C VAL A 226 -11.44 2.40 4.19
N CYS A 227 -10.35 1.84 3.64
CA CYS A 227 -9.60 0.74 4.24
C CYS A 227 -8.24 1.26 4.72
N ILE A 228 -7.97 1.13 6.01
CA ILE A 228 -6.73 1.58 6.65
C ILE A 228 -6.07 0.46 7.45
N SER A 229 -4.76 0.55 7.61
CA SER A 229 -4.00 -0.33 8.49
C SER A 229 -2.66 0.31 8.89
N PRO A 230 -2.16 0.12 10.11
CA PRO A 230 -0.82 0.51 10.50
C PRO A 230 0.27 -0.40 9.90
N SER A 231 -0.10 -1.47 9.21
CA SER A 231 0.79 -2.56 8.81
C SER A 231 1.94 -2.12 7.91
N LYS A 232 1.69 -1.19 6.96
CA LYS A 232 2.74 -0.66 6.09
C LYS A 232 3.59 0.39 6.78
N ALA A 233 2.97 1.30 7.51
CA ALA A 233 3.66 2.39 8.20
C ALA A 233 4.59 1.91 9.32
N PHE A 234 4.21 0.85 10.03
CA PHE A 234 4.93 0.33 11.18
C PHE A 234 5.57 -1.05 10.96
N ASN A 235 5.60 -1.54 9.71
CA ASN A 235 6.18 -2.84 9.36
C ASN A 235 5.65 -4.01 10.20
N ILE A 236 4.33 -4.10 10.33
CA ILE A 236 3.64 -5.13 11.13
C ILE A 236 2.62 -5.93 10.31
N ALA A 237 2.85 -6.09 9.00
CA ALA A 237 1.94 -6.80 8.10
C ALA A 237 1.66 -8.25 8.56
N GLY A 238 2.63 -8.92 9.13
CA GLY A 238 2.49 -10.28 9.67
C GLY A 238 1.56 -10.39 10.89
N LEU A 239 1.18 -9.27 11.51
CA LEU A 239 0.23 -9.26 12.64
C LEU A 239 -1.23 -9.19 12.19
N GLN A 240 -1.49 -9.07 10.89
CA GLN A 240 -2.81 -9.22 10.28
C GLN A 240 -3.90 -8.37 10.94
N ILE A 241 -3.89 -7.07 10.67
CA ILE A 241 -4.83 -6.10 11.22
C ILE A 241 -5.17 -5.02 10.19
N ALA A 242 -6.44 -4.67 10.07
CA ALA A 242 -6.93 -3.52 9.33
C ALA A 242 -8.28 -3.04 9.86
N ASN A 243 -8.71 -1.89 9.38
CA ASN A 243 -10.03 -1.34 9.66
C ASN A 243 -10.71 -0.92 8.36
N ILE A 244 -12.00 -1.20 8.27
CA ILE A 244 -12.91 -0.66 7.27
C ILE A 244 -13.67 0.47 7.94
N ILE A 245 -13.70 1.65 7.31
CA ILE A 245 -14.43 2.81 7.79
C ILE A 245 -15.56 3.10 6.82
N CYS A 246 -16.79 2.95 7.27
CA CYS A 246 -17.99 3.13 6.47
C CYS A 246 -19.06 3.88 7.27
N ALA A 247 -19.34 5.12 6.92
CA ALA A 247 -20.33 5.95 7.62
C ALA A 247 -21.78 5.54 7.30
N ASP A 248 -22.03 5.09 6.06
CA ASP A 248 -23.36 4.61 5.67
C ASP A 248 -23.72 3.31 6.40
N ALA A 249 -24.77 3.36 7.22
CA ALA A 249 -25.18 2.26 8.09
C ALA A 249 -25.62 1.00 7.30
N ASN A 250 -26.25 1.20 6.14
CA ASN A 250 -26.74 0.08 5.33
C ASN A 250 -25.59 -0.65 4.65
N ARG A 251 -24.63 0.11 4.06
CA ARG A 251 -23.40 -0.48 3.50
C ARG A 251 -22.58 -1.16 4.59
N ARG A 252 -22.42 -0.51 5.75
CA ARG A 252 -21.69 -1.06 6.88
C ARG A 252 -22.26 -2.39 7.34
N ALA A 253 -23.58 -2.53 7.47
CA ALA A 253 -24.23 -3.78 7.83
C ALA A 253 -24.00 -4.90 6.77
N LYS A 254 -24.02 -4.56 5.46
CA LYS A 254 -23.71 -5.51 4.39
C LYS A 254 -22.24 -5.96 4.44
N ILE A 255 -21.31 -5.04 4.72
CA ILE A 255 -19.88 -5.33 4.80
C ILE A 255 -19.61 -6.22 6.01
N ASP A 256 -20.15 -5.91 7.16
CA ASP A 256 -20.05 -6.72 8.38
C ASP A 256 -20.57 -8.13 8.13
N ARG A 257 -21.74 -8.26 7.48
CA ARG A 257 -22.25 -9.56 7.08
C ARG A 257 -21.30 -10.31 6.14
N ALA A 258 -20.71 -9.65 5.15
CA ALA A 258 -19.82 -10.28 4.19
C ALA A 258 -18.51 -10.80 4.84
N ILE A 259 -18.01 -10.14 5.87
CA ILE A 259 -16.87 -10.62 6.67
C ILE A 259 -17.25 -11.90 7.40
N ASN A 260 -18.45 -11.91 8.01
CA ASN A 260 -18.93 -13.05 8.79
C ASN A 260 -19.44 -14.22 7.96
N ASP A 261 -19.64 -14.07 6.66
CA ASP A 261 -20.04 -15.19 5.78
C ASP A 261 -19.03 -16.34 5.74
N ASN A 262 -17.76 -16.06 6.02
CA ASN A 262 -16.70 -17.06 6.09
C ASN A 262 -16.26 -17.36 7.54
N GLU A 263 -17.01 -16.89 8.54
CA GLU A 263 -16.69 -17.04 9.98
C GLU A 263 -15.29 -16.50 10.35
N VAL A 264 -14.79 -15.51 9.62
CA VAL A 264 -13.46 -14.90 9.82
C VAL A 264 -13.61 -13.59 10.59
N CYS A 265 -14.23 -13.66 11.77
CA CYS A 265 -14.47 -12.50 12.63
C CYS A 265 -13.57 -12.47 13.88
N ASP A 266 -12.81 -13.52 14.12
CA ASP A 266 -11.96 -13.62 15.30
C ASP A 266 -10.78 -12.63 15.23
N VAL A 267 -10.41 -12.13 16.39
CA VAL A 267 -9.46 -11.04 16.56
C VAL A 267 -8.08 -11.57 16.94
N ASN A 268 -7.06 -11.17 16.22
CA ASN A 268 -5.67 -11.43 16.59
C ASN A 268 -5.22 -10.48 17.70
N PRO A 269 -4.94 -10.97 18.93
CA PRO A 269 -4.55 -10.13 20.05
C PRO A 269 -3.30 -9.29 19.79
N PHE A 270 -2.34 -9.82 19.02
CA PHE A 270 -1.11 -9.10 18.70
C PHE A 270 -1.35 -7.92 17.76
N GLY A 271 -2.23 -8.10 16.77
CA GLY A 271 -2.63 -7.02 15.86
C GLY A 271 -3.33 -5.88 16.60
N VAL A 272 -4.24 -6.22 17.52
CA VAL A 272 -4.96 -5.24 18.34
C VAL A 272 -4.00 -4.42 19.21
N ILE A 273 -3.10 -5.08 19.93
CA ILE A 273 -2.11 -4.41 20.78
C ILE A 273 -1.16 -3.54 19.94
N ALA A 274 -0.65 -4.10 18.85
CA ALA A 274 0.28 -3.38 17.99
C ALA A 274 -0.32 -2.11 17.39
N THR A 275 -1.60 -2.14 16.99
CA THR A 275 -2.30 -0.96 16.46
C THR A 275 -2.46 0.13 17.52
N GLN A 276 -2.87 -0.23 18.73
CA GLN A 276 -3.02 0.73 19.82
C GLN A 276 -1.70 1.43 20.13
N VAL A 277 -0.62 0.67 20.25
CA VAL A 277 0.70 1.21 20.57
C VAL A 277 1.28 2.00 19.39
N ALA A 278 1.09 1.53 18.16
CA ALA A 278 1.53 2.25 16.96
C ALA A 278 0.93 3.66 16.93
N TYR A 279 -0.38 3.78 17.17
CA TYR A 279 -1.09 5.05 17.07
C TYR A 279 -0.96 5.93 18.32
N ASN A 280 -0.72 5.37 19.50
CA ASN A 280 -0.53 6.14 20.72
C ASN A 280 0.91 6.55 20.97
N GLU A 281 1.90 5.74 20.55
CA GLU A 281 3.30 5.90 20.96
C GLU A 281 4.28 5.91 19.76
N GLY A 282 3.83 5.56 18.54
CA GLY A 282 4.69 5.33 17.38
C GLY A 282 5.00 6.55 16.53
N GLU A 283 4.40 7.72 16.79
CA GLU A 283 4.45 8.88 15.90
C GLU A 283 5.87 9.40 15.65
N GLU A 284 6.69 9.50 16.69
CA GLU A 284 8.06 9.96 16.54
C GLU A 284 8.91 8.99 15.69
N TRP A 285 8.73 7.68 15.90
CA TRP A 285 9.42 6.65 15.12
C TRP A 285 9.02 6.75 13.63
N LEU A 286 7.74 6.88 13.37
CA LEU A 286 7.20 7.02 12.02
C LEU A 286 7.73 8.29 11.32
N ASN A 287 7.74 9.43 12.02
CA ASN A 287 8.25 10.68 11.45
C ASN A 287 9.75 10.59 11.11
N GLN A 288 10.54 9.88 11.90
CA GLN A 288 11.95 9.62 11.60
C GLN A 288 12.11 8.62 10.45
N LEU A 289 11.26 7.59 10.37
CA LEU A 289 11.22 6.65 9.25
C LEU A 289 10.94 7.36 7.92
N ILE A 290 9.92 8.22 7.87
CA ILE A 290 9.57 8.96 6.65
C ILE A 290 10.76 9.79 6.15
N LYS A 291 11.45 10.50 7.03
CA LYS A 291 12.68 11.26 6.69
C LYS A 291 13.79 10.36 6.16
N TYR A 292 13.93 9.17 6.74
CA TYR A 292 14.93 8.21 6.30
C TYR A 292 14.59 7.63 4.91
N LEU A 293 13.33 7.30 4.67
CA LEU A 293 12.84 6.83 3.37
C LEU A 293 12.99 7.88 2.28
N GLN A 294 12.68 9.14 2.59
CA GLN A 294 12.89 10.25 1.67
C GLN A 294 14.37 10.40 1.32
N ALA A 295 15.26 10.31 2.30
CA ALA A 295 16.70 10.38 2.06
C ALA A 295 17.20 9.17 1.23
N ASN A 296 16.61 7.98 1.38
CA ASN A 296 16.91 6.83 0.52
C ASN A 296 16.44 7.09 -0.92
N PHE A 297 15.25 7.69 -1.09
CA PHE A 297 14.76 8.04 -2.42
C PHE A 297 15.64 9.08 -3.12
N LEU A 298 16.01 10.15 -2.42
CA LEU A 298 16.88 11.20 -2.97
C LEU A 298 18.26 10.63 -3.37
N TYR A 299 18.82 9.75 -2.54
CA TYR A 299 20.06 9.06 -2.87
C TYR A 299 19.91 8.20 -4.15
N MET A 300 18.83 7.42 -4.24
CA MET A 300 18.57 6.59 -5.43
C MET A 300 18.34 7.45 -6.67
N GLN A 301 17.62 8.57 -6.55
CA GLN A 301 17.37 9.50 -7.65
C GLN A 301 18.68 10.07 -8.21
N GLU A 302 19.57 10.52 -7.31
CA GLU A 302 20.87 11.04 -7.70
C GLU A 302 21.72 9.97 -8.37
N PHE A 303 21.76 8.77 -7.79
CA PHE A 303 22.48 7.63 -8.36
C PHE A 303 21.97 7.29 -9.77
N CYS A 304 20.65 7.18 -9.97
CA CYS A 304 20.09 6.89 -11.28
C CYS A 304 20.40 8.01 -12.28
N ARG A 305 20.33 9.26 -11.85
CA ARG A 305 20.66 10.40 -12.72
C ARG A 305 22.12 10.38 -13.21
N GLU A 306 23.05 9.97 -12.34
CA GLU A 306 24.50 9.95 -12.66
C GLU A 306 24.93 8.70 -13.43
N HIS A 307 24.42 7.53 -13.04
CA HIS A 307 24.93 6.25 -13.50
C HIS A 307 23.97 5.50 -14.44
N LEU A 308 22.67 5.82 -14.38
CA LEU A 308 21.62 5.17 -15.16
C LEU A 308 20.67 6.19 -15.82
N PRO A 309 21.18 7.23 -16.50
CA PRO A 309 20.35 8.32 -17.02
C PRO A 309 19.31 7.87 -18.05
N GLU A 310 19.48 6.69 -18.63
CA GLU A 310 18.54 6.10 -19.59
C GLU A 310 17.35 5.39 -18.92
N PHE A 311 17.40 5.18 -17.59
CA PHE A 311 16.39 4.49 -16.78
C PHE A 311 15.87 5.41 -15.67
N PRO A 312 15.07 6.43 -16.01
CA PRO A 312 14.60 7.38 -15.02
C PRO A 312 13.64 6.70 -14.04
N ILE A 313 13.71 7.14 -12.77
CA ILE A 313 12.71 6.78 -11.77
C ILE A 313 11.64 7.86 -11.72
N THR A 314 10.39 7.45 -11.45
CA THR A 314 9.27 8.38 -11.33
C THR A 314 9.39 9.22 -10.06
N VAL A 315 8.75 10.38 -10.07
CA VAL A 315 8.62 11.21 -8.86
C VAL A 315 7.89 10.39 -7.80
N LEU A 316 8.51 10.24 -6.64
CA LEU A 316 7.92 9.56 -5.50
C LEU A 316 7.41 10.60 -4.49
N GLU A 317 6.10 10.67 -4.32
CA GLU A 317 5.43 11.60 -3.41
C GLU A 317 5.14 10.95 -2.05
N GLY A 318 5.03 9.62 -2.05
CA GLY A 318 4.78 8.81 -0.87
C GLY A 318 5.04 7.32 -1.13
N THR A 319 4.81 6.48 -0.14
CA THR A 319 5.20 5.08 -0.09
C THR A 319 6.72 4.90 0.07
N TYR A 320 7.21 3.70 -0.15
CA TYR A 320 8.63 3.35 -0.26
C TYR A 320 8.88 2.46 -1.50
N LEU A 321 8.02 2.61 -2.51
CA LEU A 321 7.99 1.78 -3.71
C LEU A 321 8.29 2.67 -4.91
N VAL A 322 9.51 2.56 -5.40
CA VAL A 322 10.00 3.36 -6.52
C VAL A 322 9.67 2.65 -7.83
N TRP A 323 9.25 3.41 -8.83
CA TRP A 323 8.89 2.94 -10.15
C TRP A 323 9.94 3.43 -11.16
N MET A 324 10.62 2.49 -11.83
CA MET A 324 11.70 2.78 -12.78
C MET A 324 11.25 2.51 -14.20
N ASP A 325 11.46 3.46 -15.09
CA ASP A 325 11.22 3.31 -16.53
C ASP A 325 12.38 2.57 -17.20
N CYS A 326 12.10 1.38 -17.70
CA CYS A 326 13.06 0.52 -18.39
C CYS A 326 12.69 0.27 -19.88
N HIS A 327 11.78 1.09 -20.46
CA HIS A 327 11.33 0.92 -21.84
C HIS A 327 12.46 0.90 -22.87
N ARG A 328 13.55 1.62 -22.60
CA ARG A 328 14.70 1.70 -23.48
C ARG A 328 15.35 0.33 -23.76
N LEU A 329 15.23 -0.63 -22.86
CA LEU A 329 15.77 -1.97 -23.06
C LEU A 329 15.04 -2.76 -24.14
N GLY A 330 13.78 -2.42 -24.46
CA GLY A 330 12.97 -3.10 -25.47
C GLY A 330 12.60 -4.54 -25.13
N ILE A 331 12.81 -4.99 -23.87
CA ILE A 331 12.51 -6.34 -23.39
C ILE A 331 11.28 -6.35 -22.48
N HIS A 332 10.67 -7.50 -22.27
CA HIS A 332 9.56 -7.65 -21.35
C HIS A 332 10.00 -7.51 -19.90
N SER A 333 9.16 -6.87 -19.06
CA SER A 333 9.48 -6.66 -17.63
C SER A 333 9.73 -7.97 -16.88
N GLN A 334 9.04 -9.06 -17.22
CA GLN A 334 9.28 -10.39 -16.62
C GLN A 334 10.65 -10.96 -17.04
N GLU A 335 11.05 -10.76 -18.29
CA GLU A 335 12.39 -11.17 -18.75
C GLU A 335 13.47 -10.36 -18.03
N LEU A 336 13.25 -9.04 -17.86
CA LEU A 336 14.17 -8.19 -17.11
C LEU A 336 14.27 -8.64 -15.65
N GLU A 337 13.14 -8.96 -15.00
CA GLU A 337 13.11 -9.50 -13.64
C GLU A 337 13.98 -10.76 -13.53
N GLN A 338 13.81 -11.73 -14.45
CA GLN A 338 14.57 -12.96 -14.45
C GLN A 338 16.08 -12.72 -14.68
N ARG A 339 16.46 -11.83 -15.60
CA ARG A 339 17.86 -11.46 -15.81
C ARG A 339 18.46 -10.80 -14.58
N LEU A 340 17.77 -9.86 -13.96
CA LEU A 340 18.23 -9.19 -12.75
C LEU A 340 18.46 -10.19 -11.61
N VAL A 341 17.58 -11.17 -11.44
CA VAL A 341 17.75 -12.22 -10.42
C VAL A 341 18.94 -13.11 -10.75
N ASN A 342 19.04 -13.61 -11.97
CA ASN A 342 20.01 -14.65 -12.34
C ASN A 342 21.42 -14.10 -12.57
N GLU A 343 21.52 -12.91 -13.18
CA GLU A 343 22.79 -12.33 -13.62
C GLU A 343 23.32 -11.29 -12.61
N ALA A 344 22.41 -10.49 -12.03
CA ALA A 344 22.78 -9.44 -11.10
C ALA A 344 22.49 -9.77 -9.61
N GLY A 345 21.78 -10.86 -9.31
CA GLY A 345 21.38 -11.18 -7.94
C GLY A 345 20.50 -10.11 -7.31
N LEU A 346 19.63 -9.46 -8.10
CA LEU A 346 18.73 -8.41 -7.65
C LEU A 346 17.28 -8.78 -8.02
N TRP A 347 16.40 -8.89 -7.03
CA TRP A 347 15.01 -9.22 -7.28
C TRP A 347 14.12 -7.99 -7.11
N LEU A 348 13.58 -7.50 -8.22
CA LEU A 348 12.58 -6.44 -8.32
C LEU A 348 11.26 -7.03 -8.80
N ASN A 349 10.17 -6.27 -8.73
CA ASN A 349 8.92 -6.69 -9.36
C ASN A 349 8.79 -6.18 -10.79
N ALA A 350 8.44 -7.09 -11.70
CA ALA A 350 8.05 -6.73 -13.06
C ALA A 350 6.81 -5.84 -13.05
N GLY A 351 6.85 -4.72 -13.78
CA GLY A 351 5.76 -3.75 -13.80
C GLY A 351 4.44 -4.31 -14.33
N THR A 352 4.48 -5.30 -15.20
CA THR A 352 3.30 -5.99 -15.73
C THR A 352 2.45 -6.71 -14.68
N MET A 353 3.00 -6.95 -13.47
CA MET A 353 2.24 -7.43 -12.32
C MET A 353 1.12 -6.45 -11.92
N TYR A 354 1.27 -5.17 -12.24
CA TYR A 354 0.37 -4.07 -11.86
C TYR A 354 -0.61 -3.65 -12.96
N GLY A 355 -0.66 -4.41 -14.05
CA GLY A 355 -1.47 -4.15 -15.23
C GLY A 355 -0.62 -4.03 -16.50
N THR A 356 -1.27 -4.01 -17.65
CA THR A 356 -0.62 -3.92 -18.96
C THR A 356 0.18 -2.64 -19.13
N GLU A 357 -0.25 -1.56 -18.48
CA GLU A 357 0.40 -0.25 -18.47
C GLU A 357 1.72 -0.23 -17.68
N GLY A 358 1.95 -1.26 -16.89
CA GLY A 358 3.23 -1.49 -16.21
C GLY A 358 4.32 -2.12 -17.08
N LYS A 359 4.00 -2.45 -18.35
CA LYS A 359 4.99 -2.97 -19.30
C LYS A 359 6.15 -1.97 -19.47
N GLY A 360 7.37 -2.46 -19.41
CA GLY A 360 8.59 -1.64 -19.50
C GLY A 360 8.99 -0.98 -18.19
N PHE A 361 8.27 -1.19 -17.11
CA PHE A 361 8.63 -0.67 -15.77
C PHE A 361 9.09 -1.78 -14.84
N MET A 362 9.89 -1.39 -13.83
CA MET A 362 10.27 -2.22 -12.68
C MET A 362 9.96 -1.48 -11.37
N ARG A 363 9.50 -2.21 -10.33
CA ARG A 363 9.24 -1.63 -9.01
C ARG A 363 10.30 -2.05 -7.99
N TRP A 364 10.85 -1.06 -7.28
CA TRP A 364 11.85 -1.20 -6.23
C TRP A 364 11.27 -0.88 -4.86
N ASN A 365 11.58 -1.69 -3.87
CA ASN A 365 11.33 -1.36 -2.47
C ASN A 365 12.61 -0.75 -1.86
N ILE A 366 12.54 0.50 -1.40
CA ILE A 366 13.66 1.23 -0.78
C ILE A 366 13.60 1.28 0.75
N ALA A 367 12.70 0.52 1.38
CA ALA A 367 12.56 0.46 2.83
C ALA A 367 13.57 -0.52 3.45
N CYS A 368 14.85 -0.22 3.29
CA CYS A 368 15.98 -0.98 3.82
C CYS A 368 17.09 -0.03 4.28
N PRO A 369 18.05 -0.49 5.11
CA PRO A 369 19.24 0.28 5.47
C PRO A 369 19.94 0.80 4.22
N ARG A 370 20.40 2.07 4.24
CA ARG A 370 21.02 2.72 3.07
C ARG A 370 22.24 1.99 2.53
N THR A 371 22.98 1.33 3.39
CA THR A 371 24.13 0.49 2.99
C THR A 371 23.71 -0.68 2.09
N THR A 372 22.47 -1.12 2.13
CA THR A 372 21.97 -2.24 1.31
C THR A 372 21.88 -1.89 -0.17
N PRO A 373 21.17 -0.84 -0.61
CA PRO A 373 21.18 -0.41 -2.02
C PRO A 373 22.54 0.14 -2.44
N VAL A 374 23.28 0.84 -1.56
CA VAL A 374 24.60 1.40 -1.87
C VAL A 374 25.60 0.31 -2.23
N SER A 375 25.68 -0.77 -1.47
CA SER A 375 26.60 -1.86 -1.79
C SER A 375 26.27 -2.55 -3.11
N TYR A 376 25.00 -2.61 -3.50
CA TYR A 376 24.58 -3.20 -4.76
C TYR A 376 24.75 -2.26 -5.97
N THR A 377 24.45 -0.99 -5.80
CA THR A 377 24.63 0.01 -6.87
C THR A 377 26.09 0.23 -7.21
N HIS A 378 27.00 0.23 -6.24
CA HIS A 378 28.43 0.35 -6.49
C HIS A 378 29.09 -0.92 -7.06
N LEU A 379 28.66 -2.11 -6.63
CA LEU A 379 29.30 -3.36 -7.03
C LEU A 379 28.85 -3.87 -8.41
N ARG A 380 27.64 -3.52 -8.89
CA ARG A 380 27.07 -4.12 -10.09
C ARG A 380 26.59 -3.13 -11.17
N ALA A 381 26.52 -1.84 -10.93
CA ALA A 381 26.31 -0.88 -12.02
C ALA A 381 27.46 -0.94 -13.06
N HIS A 382 28.66 -1.26 -12.61
CA HIS A 382 29.80 -1.50 -13.50
C HIS A 382 29.71 -2.83 -14.26
N GLU A 383 29.07 -3.87 -13.70
CA GLU A 383 28.91 -5.16 -14.38
C GLU A 383 27.65 -5.16 -15.29
N THR A 384 26.54 -4.52 -14.84
CA THR A 384 25.28 -4.50 -15.62
C THR A 384 25.33 -3.53 -16.79
N SER A 385 26.03 -2.40 -16.69
CA SER A 385 26.23 -1.50 -17.84
C SER A 385 27.13 -2.09 -18.94
N ALA A 386 27.87 -3.15 -18.63
CA ALA A 386 28.67 -3.91 -19.63
C ALA A 386 27.89 -5.06 -20.27
N HIS A 387 26.71 -5.42 -19.72
CA HIS A 387 25.87 -6.55 -20.15
C HIS A 387 24.43 -6.16 -20.52
N LEU A 388 23.99 -4.90 -20.29
CA LEU A 388 22.76 -4.28 -20.77
C LEU A 388 23.06 -3.32 -21.93
#